data_51d87eabc106ad199ce86108680cfda1
#
_entry.id   51d87eabc106ad199ce86108680cfda1
#
_cell.length_a   1.000
_cell.length_b   1.000
_cell.length_c   1.000
_cell.angle_alpha   90.00
_cell.angle_beta   90.00
_cell.angle_gamma   90.00
#
_symmetry.space_group_name_H-M   'P 1'
#
loop_
_entity.id
_entity.type
_entity.pdbx_description
1 polymer ?
#
loop_
_entity_poly.entity_id
_entity_poly.type
_entity_poly.pdbx_seq_one_letter_code
_entity_poly.pdbx_strand_id
1 'polypeptide(L)'
;MAAAVTIGEASVPHLPRGVRLKLDKPRDQWVLLAPERMFVLDDIALEIVKCCDGKASVAAIADDLSARFEAPRDTVAKDMIILLQDFADKGVVAA
;
A
#
# COMPACT_ATOMS: atom_id res chain seq x y z
N MET A 1 -19.87 -11.34 9.16
CA MET A 1 -19.22 -10.15 8.63
C MET A 1 -17.79 -10.07 9.16
N ALA A 2 -16.83 -9.96 8.27
CA ALA A 2 -15.45 -9.87 8.70
C ALA A 2 -15.20 -8.55 9.44
N ALA A 3 -14.42 -8.60 10.50
CA ALA A 3 -14.00 -7.40 11.18
C ALA A 3 -13.15 -6.56 10.24
N ALA A 4 -13.34 -5.25 10.26
CA ALA A 4 -12.49 -4.36 9.49
C ALA A 4 -11.07 -4.39 10.04
N VAL A 5 -10.07 -4.48 9.15
CA VAL A 5 -8.68 -4.40 9.55
C VAL A 5 -8.37 -2.93 9.84
N THR A 6 -7.79 -2.66 10.99
CA THR A 6 -7.32 -1.33 11.33
C THR A 6 -5.84 -1.23 11.08
N ILE A 7 -5.44 -0.37 10.15
CA ILE A 7 -4.05 -0.16 9.82
C ILE A 7 -3.41 0.83 10.79
N GLY A 8 -2.28 0.46 11.36
CA GLY A 8 -1.49 1.31 12.22
C GLY A 8 -0.01 1.11 11.95
N GLU A 9 0.86 1.79 12.70
CA GLU A 9 2.31 1.71 12.47
C GLU A 9 2.88 0.32 12.73
N ALA A 10 2.25 -0.46 13.58
CA ALA A 10 2.69 -1.83 13.86
C ALA A 10 2.17 -2.85 12.84
N SER A 11 1.26 -2.45 11.97
CA SER A 11 0.72 -3.34 10.94
C SER A 11 1.81 -3.74 9.95
N VAL A 12 1.75 -4.99 9.47
CA VAL A 12 2.68 -5.52 8.48
C VAL A 12 1.87 -5.80 7.22
N PRO A 13 1.78 -4.80 6.31
CA PRO A 13 0.89 -4.93 5.16
C PRO A 13 1.44 -5.88 4.10
N HIS A 14 0.52 -6.58 3.45
CA HIS A 14 0.85 -7.43 2.31
C HIS A 14 -0.32 -7.48 1.33
N LEU A 15 -0.05 -7.91 0.11
CA LEU A 15 -1.09 -8.11 -0.88
C LEU A 15 -1.71 -9.49 -0.67
N PRO A 16 -3.03 -9.58 -0.46
CA PRO A 16 -3.66 -10.88 -0.29
C PRO A 16 -3.65 -11.67 -1.58
N ARG A 17 -3.94 -12.97 -1.46
CA ARG A 17 -3.97 -13.87 -2.60
C ARG A 17 -4.93 -13.35 -3.68
N GLY A 18 -4.46 -13.36 -4.93
CA GLY A 18 -5.25 -12.87 -6.06
C GLY A 18 -5.11 -11.38 -6.33
N VAL A 19 -4.36 -10.66 -5.49
CA VAL A 19 -4.06 -9.24 -5.69
C VAL A 19 -2.59 -9.11 -6.09
N ARG A 20 -2.32 -8.34 -7.14
CA ARG A 20 -0.94 -8.17 -7.61
C ARG A 20 -0.72 -6.80 -8.23
N LEU A 21 0.52 -6.38 -8.19
CA LEU A 21 0.98 -5.15 -8.82
C LEU A 21 1.37 -5.45 -10.27
N LYS A 22 0.91 -4.64 -11.21
CA LYS A 22 1.20 -4.83 -12.63
C LYS A 22 1.40 -3.50 -13.35
N LEU A 23 2.33 -3.48 -14.30
CA LEU A 23 2.50 -2.34 -15.20
C LEU A 23 1.53 -2.49 -16.38
N ASP A 24 0.66 -1.51 -16.57
CA ASP A 24 -0.20 -1.40 -17.75
C ASP A 24 0.60 -0.66 -18.83
N LYS A 25 1.29 -1.41 -19.68
CA LYS A 25 2.19 -0.84 -20.68
C LYS A 25 1.52 0.10 -21.67
N PRO A 26 0.34 -0.24 -22.24
CA PRO A 26 -0.31 0.66 -23.20
C PRO A 26 -0.60 2.04 -22.62
N ARG A 27 -0.85 2.14 -21.32
CA ARG A 27 -1.15 3.40 -20.65
C ARG A 27 0.02 3.96 -19.86
N ASP A 28 1.12 3.19 -19.78
CA ASP A 28 2.29 3.53 -18.97
C ASP A 28 1.90 3.88 -17.54
N GLN A 29 1.06 3.03 -16.95
CA GLN A 29 0.55 3.20 -15.58
C GLN A 29 0.71 1.93 -14.79
N TRP A 30 1.05 2.07 -13.51
CA TRP A 30 1.04 0.95 -12.60
C TRP A 30 -0.35 0.78 -11.99
N VAL A 31 -0.78 -0.45 -11.90
CA VAL A 31 -2.11 -0.79 -11.38
C VAL A 31 -2.00 -1.90 -10.33
N LEU A 32 -2.93 -1.86 -9.39
CA LEU A 32 -3.13 -2.94 -8.44
C LEU A 32 -4.31 -3.75 -8.96
N LEU A 33 -4.05 -5.02 -9.33
CA LEU A 33 -5.07 -5.90 -9.89
C LEU A 33 -5.65 -6.79 -8.80
N ALA A 34 -6.95 -6.83 -8.72
CA ALA A 34 -7.71 -7.75 -7.88
C ALA A 34 -8.77 -8.43 -8.76
N PRO A 35 -9.38 -9.54 -8.30
CA PRO A 35 -10.45 -10.16 -9.06
C PRO A 35 -11.55 -9.14 -9.37
N GLU A 36 -11.84 -8.94 -10.66
CA GLU A 36 -12.89 -8.06 -11.15
C GLU A 36 -12.69 -6.57 -10.85
N ARG A 37 -11.52 -6.18 -10.33
CA ARG A 37 -11.23 -4.78 -10.01
C ARG A 37 -9.80 -4.41 -10.36
N MET A 38 -9.61 -3.13 -10.65
CA MET A 38 -8.30 -2.59 -10.95
C MET A 38 -8.20 -1.18 -10.34
N PHE A 39 -7.08 -0.88 -9.73
CA PHE A 39 -6.83 0.43 -9.13
C PHE A 39 -5.59 1.05 -9.76
N VAL A 40 -5.73 2.22 -10.36
CA VAL A 40 -4.58 2.96 -10.91
C VAL A 40 -3.82 3.59 -9.74
N LEU A 41 -2.50 3.41 -9.75
CA LEU A 41 -1.64 3.92 -8.69
C LEU A 41 -0.85 5.13 -9.20
N ASP A 42 -0.85 6.21 -8.43
CA ASP A 42 0.09 7.30 -8.66
C ASP A 42 1.49 6.89 -8.17
N ASP A 43 2.48 7.76 -8.35
CA ASP A 43 3.86 7.43 -8.01
C ASP A 43 4.04 7.12 -6.52
N ILE A 44 3.34 7.84 -5.66
CA ILE A 44 3.44 7.64 -4.21
C ILE A 44 2.76 6.34 -3.80
N ALA A 45 1.56 6.08 -4.30
CA ALA A 45 0.84 4.84 -4.02
C ALA A 45 1.64 3.63 -4.50
N LEU A 46 2.27 3.72 -5.67
CA LEU A 46 3.12 2.67 -6.19
C LEU A 46 4.27 2.34 -5.24
N GLU A 47 4.97 3.36 -4.74
CA GLU A 47 6.09 3.14 -3.82
C GLU A 47 5.64 2.47 -2.52
N ILE A 48 4.49 2.86 -2.02
CA ILE A 48 3.92 2.25 -0.81
C ILE A 48 3.55 0.78 -1.06
N VAL A 49 2.85 0.51 -2.17
CA VAL A 49 2.42 -0.85 -2.50
C VAL A 49 3.60 -1.79 -2.73
N LYS A 50 4.67 -1.30 -3.35
CA LYS A 50 5.90 -2.09 -3.54
C LYS A 50 6.49 -2.57 -2.23
N CYS A 51 6.28 -1.85 -1.15
CA CYS A 51 6.81 -2.19 0.16
C CYS A 51 5.90 -3.12 0.96
N CYS A 52 4.71 -3.45 0.44
CA CYS A 52 3.76 -4.32 1.11
C CYS A 52 4.10 -5.79 0.87
N ASP A 53 5.19 -6.24 1.49
CA ASP A 53 5.76 -7.57 1.26
C ASP A 53 5.44 -8.57 2.38
N GLY A 54 4.69 -8.16 3.38
CA GLY A 54 4.36 -9.02 4.52
C GLY A 54 5.50 -9.17 5.53
N LYS A 55 6.56 -8.38 5.41
CA LYS A 55 7.74 -8.47 6.29
C LYS A 55 8.00 -7.18 7.06
N ALA A 56 7.86 -6.03 6.39
CA ALA A 56 8.11 -4.74 7.00
C ALA A 56 6.82 -4.16 7.57
N SER A 57 6.92 -3.54 8.75
CA SER A 57 5.80 -2.82 9.34
C SER A 57 5.60 -1.47 8.64
N VAL A 58 4.43 -0.89 8.81
CA VAL A 58 4.15 0.47 8.34
C VAL A 58 5.20 1.45 8.85
N ALA A 59 5.58 1.33 10.14
CA ALA A 59 6.61 2.19 10.72
C ALA A 59 7.95 2.06 9.97
N ALA A 60 8.38 0.83 9.70
CA ALA A 60 9.63 0.60 8.98
C ALA A 60 9.57 1.13 7.54
N ILE A 61 8.44 0.94 6.87
CA ILE A 61 8.25 1.44 5.51
C ILE A 61 8.25 2.97 5.52
N ALA A 62 7.59 3.59 6.50
CA ALA A 62 7.56 5.05 6.62
C ALA A 62 8.97 5.62 6.83
N ASP A 63 9.80 4.96 7.66
CA ASP A 63 11.18 5.37 7.86
C ASP A 63 11.98 5.31 6.56
N ASP A 64 11.82 4.23 5.80
CA ASP A 64 12.50 4.06 4.51
C ASP A 64 12.07 5.11 3.50
N LEU A 65 10.76 5.30 3.33
CA LEU A 65 10.23 6.25 2.36
C LEU A 65 10.57 7.69 2.73
N SER A 66 10.51 8.04 4.01
CA SER A 66 10.86 9.39 4.45
C SER A 66 12.32 9.71 4.15
N ALA A 67 13.22 8.74 4.32
CA ALA A 67 14.63 8.90 3.99
C ALA A 67 14.85 9.02 2.49
N ARG A 68 14.22 8.15 1.70
CA ARG A 68 14.40 8.14 0.25
C ARG A 68 13.85 9.39 -0.44
N PHE A 69 12.75 9.93 0.05
CA PHE A 69 12.09 11.07 -0.56
C PHE A 69 12.31 12.37 0.18
N GLU A 70 13.15 12.35 1.23
CA GLU A 70 13.47 13.53 2.05
C GLU A 70 12.21 14.23 2.55
N ALA A 71 11.23 13.44 3.00
CA ALA A 71 9.93 13.92 3.47
C ALA A 71 9.78 13.71 4.97
N PRO A 72 8.98 14.54 5.68
CA PRO A 72 8.76 14.35 7.11
C PRO A 72 8.17 12.97 7.41
N ARG A 73 8.80 12.25 8.32
CA ARG A 73 8.41 10.88 8.63
C ARG A 73 6.95 10.76 9.09
N ASP A 74 6.50 11.67 9.94
CA ASP A 74 5.13 11.61 10.45
C ASP A 74 4.10 11.86 9.37
N THR A 75 4.39 12.74 8.42
CA THR A 75 3.53 12.98 7.27
C THR A 75 3.46 11.75 6.38
N VAL A 76 4.59 11.12 6.11
CA VAL A 76 4.67 9.90 5.29
C VAL A 76 3.86 8.79 5.97
N ALA A 77 4.05 8.57 7.26
CA ALA A 77 3.32 7.53 7.99
C ALA A 77 1.81 7.76 7.95
N LYS A 78 1.39 9.01 8.15
CA LYS A 78 -0.03 9.36 8.13
C LYS A 78 -0.65 9.10 6.76
N ASP A 79 0.01 9.55 5.71
CA ASP A 79 -0.48 9.36 4.34
C ASP A 79 -0.52 7.88 3.96
N MET A 80 0.48 7.11 4.38
CA MET A 80 0.49 5.66 4.17
C MET A 80 -0.69 4.98 4.85
N ILE A 81 -0.95 5.34 6.10
CA ILE A 81 -2.04 4.73 6.86
C ILE A 81 -3.38 5.02 6.19
N ILE A 82 -3.60 6.24 5.73
CA ILE A 82 -4.82 6.61 5.02
C ILE A 82 -4.99 5.77 3.75
N LEU A 83 -3.94 5.66 2.93
CA LEU A 83 -3.98 4.89 1.70
C LEU A 83 -4.20 3.40 1.97
N LEU A 84 -3.42 2.84 2.90
CA LEU A 84 -3.49 1.41 3.20
C LEU A 84 -4.81 1.05 3.86
N GLN A 85 -5.36 1.94 4.68
CA GLN A 85 -6.68 1.72 5.28
C GLN A 85 -7.76 1.68 4.19
N ASP A 86 -7.71 2.59 3.23
CA ASP A 86 -8.64 2.58 2.11
C ASP A 86 -8.54 1.26 1.31
N PHE A 87 -7.32 0.82 1.02
CA PHE A 87 -7.11 -0.45 0.31
C PHE A 87 -7.51 -1.65 1.15
N ALA A 88 -7.28 -1.62 2.46
CA ALA A 88 -7.72 -2.70 3.34
C ALA A 88 -9.24 -2.80 3.38
N ASP A 89 -9.92 -1.66 3.43
CA ASP A 89 -11.38 -1.60 3.41
C ASP A 89 -11.94 -2.18 2.09
N LYS A 90 -11.19 -2.03 1.01
CA LYS A 90 -11.56 -2.57 -0.30
C LYS A 90 -11.12 -4.02 -0.49
N GLY A 91 -10.42 -4.59 0.48
CA GLY A 91 -9.98 -5.99 0.44
C GLY A 91 -8.76 -6.25 -0.43
N VAL A 92 -8.00 -5.24 -0.81
CA VAL A 92 -6.84 -5.39 -1.68
C VAL A 92 -5.50 -5.23 -0.95
N VAL A 93 -5.54 -4.96 0.33
CA VAL A 93 -4.38 -5.01 1.23
C VAL A 93 -4.82 -5.73 2.49
N ALA A 94 -3.94 -6.57 3.03
CA ALA A 94 -4.14 -7.25 4.31
C ALA A 94 -2.97 -6.92 5.24
N ALA A 95 -3.21 -7.10 6.52
CA ALA A 95 -2.17 -6.85 7.51
C ALA A 95 -2.36 -7.73 8.75
#